data_aaa0354cb3ea5fd668915c3c328d4ab9
#
_entry.id   aaa0354cb3ea5fd668915c3c328d4ab9
#
_cell.length_a   1.000
_cell.length_b   1.000
_cell.length_c   1.000
_cell.angle_alpha   90.00
_cell.angle_beta   90.00
_cell.angle_gamma   90.00
#
_symmetry.space_group_name_H-M   'P 1'
#
loop_
_entity.id
_entity.type
_entity.pdbx_description
1 polymer ?
#
loop_
_entity_poly.entity_id
_entity_poly.type
_entity_poly.pdbx_seq_one_letter_code
_entity_poly.pdbx_strand_id
1 'polypeptide(L)'
;MTLGTNGSDPQAVAEEARRLIASVRGALAQLEALIPQLVAAPEPVRVDIKIDAALPPGAPAAEDELGPVDARPASREELRERGFGAPLRLVGRPDVGEDDLLTANGLLATTGELLLQLDTQAASDIALGNPPSEDERELTDAKGGAAADFPTVLGDENNIAASRWAVVINGVEDTALLKALTPLILKRCEDQGLPAPALDDFRPGETCLQWFQRKGVDRNAPLKKSGLPVLIYMPGETAKAFLRRHGVENTLVDPSRGVPFYLLLAGRPGPTAPGDKAFIPFGVQYELDLFWGVGRLCFTDPQTGAHDLAAYTRYAEQVVAYERRARPTTSRHMVCFGVQNNLDLATKQSTEDLVTPLYQGIDGNDPIAQQLGFTQELWVGKQATAANLEQILRGKTGRGQPALLFAASHGLGYPADHPELARYQGALVCQDWPGSGAVKLEHVYAAERLSSETRVEGMIAFLFACYGAGCPQEDDFDFKNQQRKIIAPYPLVAQLPQQLLLNGALAVLGHVDRAWTHSFRIDGLAKQTQGFES
;
A
#
# COMPACT_ATOMS: atom_id res chain seq x y z
N MET A 1 -6.42 -26.75 -34.96
CA MET A 1 -5.62 -27.76 -34.26
C MET A 1 -6.22 -27.92 -32.89
N THR A 2 -6.84 -29.02 -32.62
CA THR A 2 -7.50 -29.36 -31.35
C THR A 2 -6.40 -29.65 -30.31
N LEU A 3 -6.36 -28.85 -29.25
CA LEU A 3 -5.56 -29.13 -28.06
C LEU A 3 -6.18 -30.32 -27.32
N GLY A 4 -5.42 -31.40 -27.23
CA GLY A 4 -5.81 -32.59 -26.50
C GLY A 4 -5.71 -32.31 -25.00
N THR A 5 -6.84 -32.40 -24.33
CA THR A 5 -6.93 -32.50 -22.88
C THR A 5 -6.29 -33.81 -22.45
N ASN A 6 -5.18 -33.73 -21.69
CA ASN A 6 -4.68 -34.89 -20.96
C ASN A 6 -5.73 -35.26 -19.92
N GLY A 7 -6.45 -36.35 -20.22
CA GLY A 7 -7.50 -36.89 -19.37
C GLY A 7 -6.91 -37.59 -18.15
N SER A 8 -6.66 -36.85 -17.10
CA SER A 8 -6.61 -37.43 -15.76
C SER A 8 -8.06 -37.80 -15.38
N ASP A 9 -8.29 -39.06 -15.10
CA ASP A 9 -9.57 -39.58 -14.64
C ASP A 9 -10.03 -38.79 -13.40
N PRO A 10 -11.19 -38.10 -13.44
CA PRO A 10 -11.69 -37.32 -12.31
C PRO A 10 -11.85 -38.13 -11.03
N GLN A 11 -12.03 -39.44 -11.13
CA GLN A 11 -12.09 -40.35 -9.99
C GLN A 11 -10.69 -40.56 -9.36
N ALA A 12 -9.66 -40.65 -10.18
CA ALA A 12 -8.26 -40.78 -9.69
C ALA A 12 -7.81 -39.51 -8.96
N VAL A 13 -8.14 -38.31 -9.50
CA VAL A 13 -7.83 -37.04 -8.86
C VAL A 13 -8.58 -36.87 -7.53
N ALA A 14 -9.86 -37.27 -7.48
CA ALA A 14 -10.65 -37.23 -6.26
C ALA A 14 -10.15 -38.21 -5.19
N GLU A 15 -9.60 -39.36 -5.60
CA GLU A 15 -9.05 -40.35 -4.68
C GLU A 15 -7.70 -39.90 -4.13
N GLU A 16 -6.88 -39.24 -4.93
CA GLU A 16 -5.60 -38.65 -4.52
C GLU A 16 -5.81 -37.48 -3.56
N ALA A 17 -6.78 -36.61 -3.85
CA ALA A 17 -7.18 -35.54 -2.93
C ALA A 17 -7.67 -36.09 -1.58
N ARG A 18 -8.43 -37.18 -1.57
CA ARG A 18 -8.87 -37.83 -0.33
C ARG A 18 -7.69 -38.41 0.46
N ARG A 19 -6.69 -38.97 -0.21
CA ARG A 19 -5.46 -39.48 0.45
C ARG A 19 -4.65 -38.33 1.07
N LEU A 20 -4.53 -37.22 0.34
CA LEU A 20 -3.84 -36.02 0.86
C LEU A 20 -4.54 -35.46 2.10
N ILE A 21 -5.86 -35.32 2.06
CA ILE A 21 -6.68 -34.87 3.20
C ILE A 21 -6.54 -35.82 4.38
N ALA A 22 -6.50 -37.13 4.16
CA ALA A 22 -6.31 -38.11 5.21
C ALA A 22 -4.91 -38.01 5.84
N SER A 23 -3.88 -37.79 5.04
CA SER A 23 -2.50 -37.57 5.50
C SER A 23 -2.37 -36.29 6.36
N VAL A 24 -2.95 -35.18 5.90
CA VAL A 24 -2.97 -33.91 6.65
C VAL A 24 -3.73 -34.04 7.97
N ARG A 25 -4.88 -34.74 7.97
CA ARG A 25 -5.63 -35.01 9.22
C ARG A 25 -4.83 -35.88 10.19
N GLY A 26 -4.06 -36.86 9.69
CA GLY A 26 -3.17 -37.69 10.49
C GLY A 26 -2.05 -36.88 11.13
N ALA A 27 -1.45 -35.96 10.40
CA ALA A 27 -0.40 -35.05 10.89
C ALA A 27 -0.94 -34.08 11.95
N LEU A 28 -2.14 -33.54 11.75
CA LEU A 28 -2.83 -32.68 12.73
C LEU A 28 -3.13 -33.42 14.04
N ALA A 29 -3.63 -34.66 13.96
CA ALA A 29 -3.89 -35.47 15.14
C ALA A 29 -2.61 -35.81 15.93
N GLN A 30 -1.47 -35.98 15.23
CA GLN A 30 -0.18 -36.14 15.88
C GLN A 30 0.30 -34.88 16.58
N LEU A 31 0.09 -33.69 15.96
CA LEU A 31 0.37 -32.41 16.57
C LEU A 31 -0.49 -32.18 17.83
N GLU A 32 -1.80 -32.43 17.75
CA GLU A 32 -2.69 -32.29 18.88
C GLU A 32 -2.30 -33.21 20.05
N ALA A 33 -1.80 -34.43 19.78
CA ALA A 33 -1.29 -35.34 20.79
C ALA A 33 0.03 -34.87 21.43
N LEU A 34 0.80 -34.05 20.76
CA LEU A 34 2.06 -33.49 21.25
C LEU A 34 1.90 -32.18 22.05
N ILE A 35 0.79 -31.45 21.86
CA ILE A 35 0.55 -30.18 22.57
C ILE A 35 0.68 -30.32 24.10
N PRO A 36 0.12 -31.36 24.78
CA PRO A 36 0.29 -31.52 26.21
C PRO A 36 1.73 -31.78 26.65
N GLN A 37 2.55 -32.38 25.78
CA GLN A 37 3.94 -32.65 26.06
C GLN A 37 4.83 -31.40 25.85
N LEU A 38 4.47 -30.55 24.88
CA LEU A 38 5.15 -29.28 24.61
C LEU A 38 4.90 -28.25 25.71
N VAL A 39 3.69 -28.24 26.27
CA VAL A 39 3.33 -27.34 27.38
C VAL A 39 4.02 -27.70 28.69
N ALA A 40 4.44 -28.97 28.84
CA ALA A 40 5.11 -29.48 30.04
C ALA A 40 6.64 -29.51 29.95
N ALA A 41 7.23 -29.18 28.81
CA ALA A 41 8.69 -29.29 28.58
C ALA A 41 9.43 -28.01 29.03
N PRO A 42 10.51 -28.13 29.82
CA PRO A 42 11.32 -26.98 30.24
C PRO A 42 12.29 -26.44 29.18
N GLU A 43 12.42 -27.10 28.03
CA GLU A 43 13.26 -26.65 26.89
C GLU A 43 12.52 -26.86 25.56
N PRO A 44 12.87 -26.09 24.51
CA PRO A 44 12.17 -26.15 23.21
C PRO A 44 12.43 -27.51 22.54
N VAL A 45 11.35 -28.24 22.29
CA VAL A 45 11.37 -29.54 21.60
C VAL A 45 11.25 -29.32 20.09
N ARG A 46 12.19 -29.86 19.33
CA ARG A 46 12.13 -29.85 17.86
C ARG A 46 11.24 -30.99 17.40
N VAL A 47 10.16 -30.66 16.69
CA VAL A 47 9.24 -31.66 16.11
C VAL A 47 9.49 -31.73 14.60
N ASP A 48 10.01 -32.83 14.11
CA ASP A 48 10.16 -33.11 12.68
C ASP A 48 8.92 -33.82 12.15
N ILE A 49 8.06 -33.13 11.44
CA ILE A 49 6.88 -33.70 10.81
C ILE A 49 7.25 -34.09 9.37
N LYS A 50 7.20 -35.37 9.06
CA LYS A 50 7.33 -35.86 7.68
C LYS A 50 5.95 -36.02 7.08
N ILE A 51 5.66 -35.20 6.08
CA ILE A 51 4.52 -35.41 5.20
C ILE A 51 5.02 -36.16 3.97
N ASP A 52 4.64 -37.43 3.83
CA ASP A 52 4.92 -38.21 2.63
C ASP A 52 3.97 -37.77 1.49
N ALA A 53 4.22 -36.60 0.93
CA ALA A 53 3.64 -36.16 -0.33
C ALA A 53 4.74 -36.32 -1.40
N ALA A 54 4.82 -37.49 -2.01
CA ALA A 54 5.59 -37.64 -3.23
C ALA A 54 4.85 -36.92 -4.36
N LEU A 55 5.36 -35.76 -4.76
CA LEU A 55 4.97 -35.12 -6.00
C LEU A 55 5.27 -36.08 -7.18
N PRO A 56 4.37 -36.21 -8.15
CA PRO A 56 4.64 -37.03 -9.32
C PRO A 56 5.88 -36.53 -10.04
N PRO A 57 6.82 -37.38 -10.44
CA PRO A 57 8.02 -36.98 -11.15
C PRO A 57 7.64 -36.50 -12.55
N GLY A 58 7.84 -35.23 -12.85
CA GLY A 58 7.71 -34.75 -14.22
C GLY A 58 7.06 -33.38 -14.44
N ALA A 59 6.77 -32.58 -13.41
CA ALA A 59 6.51 -31.18 -13.63
C ALA A 59 7.87 -30.48 -13.87
N PRO A 60 8.12 -29.87 -15.06
CA PRO A 60 9.28 -29.02 -15.21
C PRO A 60 9.11 -27.87 -14.21
N ALA A 61 10.15 -27.60 -13.44
CA ALA A 61 10.27 -26.32 -12.75
C ALA A 61 10.15 -25.24 -13.83
N ALA A 62 9.01 -24.57 -13.86
CA ALA A 62 8.89 -23.34 -14.60
C ALA A 62 9.83 -22.35 -13.89
N GLU A 63 11.03 -22.20 -14.41
CA GLU A 63 11.75 -20.95 -14.23
C GLU A 63 10.91 -19.90 -14.94
N ASP A 64 9.97 -19.28 -14.23
CA ASP A 64 9.34 -18.06 -14.65
C ASP A 64 10.43 -16.98 -14.67
N GLU A 65 11.16 -16.92 -15.78
CA GLU A 65 11.63 -15.65 -16.28
C GLU A 65 10.38 -14.81 -16.58
N LEU A 66 9.85 -14.14 -15.56
CA LEU A 66 9.13 -12.90 -15.79
C LEU A 66 10.13 -12.01 -16.49
N GLY A 67 10.03 -12.00 -17.82
CA GLY A 67 10.78 -11.07 -18.64
C GLY A 67 10.60 -9.68 -18.05
N PRO A 68 11.58 -8.79 -18.17
CA PRO A 68 11.48 -7.46 -17.62
C PRO A 68 10.15 -6.87 -18.07
N VAL A 69 9.28 -6.56 -17.09
CA VAL A 69 8.09 -5.75 -17.36
C VAL A 69 8.63 -4.56 -18.14
N ASP A 70 8.18 -4.36 -19.36
CA ASP A 70 8.64 -3.27 -20.22
C ASP A 70 8.09 -1.97 -19.63
N ALA A 71 8.72 -1.55 -18.54
CA ALA A 71 8.33 -0.48 -17.66
C ALA A 71 8.71 0.87 -18.29
N ARG A 72 8.33 1.08 -19.55
CA ARG A 72 8.46 2.37 -20.23
C ARG A 72 7.16 3.17 -20.11
N PRO A 73 7.22 4.49 -20.02
CA PRO A 73 6.03 5.32 -20.11
C PRO A 73 5.30 5.01 -21.41
N ALA A 74 4.00 4.73 -21.31
CA ALA A 74 3.18 4.49 -22.49
C ALA A 74 3.07 5.76 -23.34
N SER A 75 3.20 5.64 -24.65
CA SER A 75 2.99 6.76 -25.55
C SER A 75 1.50 7.12 -25.62
N ARG A 76 1.17 8.38 -26.02
CA ARG A 76 -0.23 8.80 -26.23
C ARG A 76 -0.97 7.91 -27.23
N GLU A 77 -0.28 7.39 -28.23
CA GLU A 77 -0.84 6.54 -29.26
C GLU A 77 -1.19 5.16 -28.70
N GLU A 78 -0.27 4.56 -27.93
CA GLU A 78 -0.51 3.30 -27.22
C GLU A 78 -1.67 3.41 -26.22
N LEU A 79 -1.79 4.55 -25.54
CA LEU A 79 -2.89 4.81 -24.61
C LEU A 79 -4.25 4.83 -25.33
N ARG A 80 -4.32 5.46 -26.52
CA ARG A 80 -5.55 5.50 -27.33
C ARG A 80 -5.91 4.15 -27.93
N GLU A 81 -4.93 3.42 -28.45
CA GLU A 81 -5.12 2.10 -29.02
C GLU A 81 -5.63 1.09 -27.98
N ARG A 82 -5.20 1.21 -26.74
CA ARG A 82 -5.67 0.40 -25.61
C ARG A 82 -7.04 0.84 -25.07
N GLY A 83 -7.73 1.78 -25.74
CA GLY A 83 -9.10 2.20 -25.42
C GLY A 83 -9.18 3.14 -24.22
N PHE A 84 -8.08 3.83 -23.93
CA PHE A 84 -8.03 4.82 -22.88
C PHE A 84 -8.98 6.00 -23.18
N GLY A 85 -9.69 6.47 -22.15
CA GLY A 85 -10.72 7.53 -22.30
C GLY A 85 -12.11 6.98 -22.67
N ALA A 86 -12.32 5.65 -22.66
CA ALA A 86 -13.66 5.10 -22.74
C ALA A 86 -14.46 5.48 -21.49
N PRO A 87 -15.74 5.83 -21.63
CA PRO A 87 -16.61 6.09 -20.49
C PRO A 87 -16.66 4.87 -19.58
N LEU A 88 -16.99 5.14 -18.32
CA LEU A 88 -17.15 4.14 -17.29
C LEU A 88 -18.00 2.98 -17.79
N ARG A 89 -17.56 1.79 -17.54
CA ARG A 89 -18.23 0.55 -17.92
C ARG A 89 -18.81 -0.12 -16.70
N LEU A 90 -20.11 -0.25 -16.66
CA LEU A 90 -20.74 -1.20 -15.77
C LEU A 90 -20.39 -2.60 -16.29
N VAL A 91 -19.66 -3.37 -15.49
CA VAL A 91 -19.32 -4.76 -15.80
C VAL A 91 -20.24 -5.63 -14.96
N GLY A 92 -21.16 -6.34 -15.61
CA GLY A 92 -22.11 -7.18 -14.91
C GLY A 92 -23.39 -7.41 -15.71
N ARG A 93 -24.36 -8.01 -15.05
CA ARG A 93 -25.65 -8.34 -15.63
C ARG A 93 -26.66 -7.20 -15.45
N PRO A 94 -27.56 -6.96 -16.39
CA PRO A 94 -28.55 -5.90 -16.30
C PRO A 94 -29.63 -6.13 -15.20
N ASP A 95 -29.69 -7.32 -14.62
CA ASP A 95 -30.62 -7.73 -13.57
C ASP A 95 -30.01 -7.71 -12.14
N VAL A 96 -28.78 -7.22 -11.99
CA VAL A 96 -28.11 -7.11 -10.70
C VAL A 96 -28.70 -5.95 -9.89
N GLY A 97 -29.05 -6.20 -8.65
CA GLY A 97 -29.51 -5.15 -7.71
C GLY A 97 -28.39 -4.21 -7.28
N GLU A 98 -28.75 -3.01 -6.81
CA GLU A 98 -27.75 -2.04 -6.32
C GLU A 98 -26.90 -2.60 -5.17
N ASP A 99 -27.45 -3.49 -4.34
CA ASP A 99 -26.76 -4.11 -3.21
C ASP A 99 -25.71 -5.15 -3.62
N ASP A 100 -25.81 -5.68 -4.86
CA ASP A 100 -24.86 -6.66 -5.41
C ASP A 100 -23.69 -6.01 -6.15
N LEU A 101 -23.63 -4.68 -6.18
CA LEU A 101 -22.59 -3.96 -6.89
C LEU A 101 -21.40 -3.62 -5.98
N LEU A 102 -20.22 -4.02 -6.43
CA LEU A 102 -18.95 -3.57 -5.87
C LEU A 102 -18.61 -2.22 -6.46
N THR A 103 -18.55 -1.19 -5.62
CA THR A 103 -18.26 0.18 -6.05
C THR A 103 -16.92 0.63 -5.53
N ALA A 104 -16.19 1.38 -6.34
CA ALA A 104 -14.95 2.02 -5.95
C ALA A 104 -15.18 3.53 -5.69
N ASN A 105 -14.51 4.06 -4.67
CA ASN A 105 -14.59 5.47 -4.29
C ASN A 105 -13.72 6.34 -5.21
N GLY A 106 -14.08 6.43 -6.50
CA GLY A 106 -13.35 7.22 -7.47
C GLY A 106 -14.23 7.72 -8.63
N LEU A 107 -13.99 8.95 -9.07
CA LEU A 107 -14.69 9.61 -10.15
C LEU A 107 -13.75 10.04 -11.27
N LEU A 108 -14.21 9.90 -12.52
CA LEU A 108 -13.53 10.47 -13.68
C LEU A 108 -13.78 11.98 -13.71
N ALA A 109 -12.71 12.78 -13.69
CA ALA A 109 -12.77 14.23 -13.60
C ALA A 109 -13.57 14.86 -14.74
N THR A 110 -13.44 14.32 -15.94
CA THR A 110 -14.02 14.87 -17.17
C THR A 110 -15.54 14.69 -17.27
N THR A 111 -16.09 13.65 -16.65
CA THR A 111 -17.52 13.31 -16.74
C THR A 111 -18.22 13.26 -15.40
N GLY A 112 -17.51 13.02 -14.30
CA GLY A 112 -18.08 12.76 -12.99
C GLY A 112 -18.67 11.35 -12.87
N GLU A 113 -18.32 10.45 -13.76
CA GLU A 113 -18.73 9.05 -13.69
C GLU A 113 -17.82 8.26 -12.76
N LEU A 114 -18.35 7.19 -12.14
CA LEU A 114 -17.57 6.27 -11.33
C LEU A 114 -16.44 5.64 -12.15
N LEU A 115 -15.26 5.46 -11.57
CA LEU A 115 -14.11 4.87 -12.29
C LEU A 115 -14.35 3.43 -12.68
N LEU A 116 -14.97 2.65 -11.80
CA LEU A 116 -15.34 1.26 -12.06
C LEU A 116 -16.43 0.81 -11.10
N GLN A 117 -17.33 -0.03 -11.61
CA GLN A 117 -18.37 -0.71 -10.84
C GLN A 117 -18.46 -2.16 -11.34
N LEU A 118 -18.43 -3.12 -10.44
CA LEU A 118 -18.46 -4.56 -10.75
C LEU A 118 -19.58 -5.22 -9.96
N ASP A 119 -20.29 -6.19 -10.56
CA ASP A 119 -21.06 -7.14 -9.77
C ASP A 119 -20.14 -8.23 -9.18
N THR A 120 -20.60 -8.92 -8.14
CA THR A 120 -19.84 -9.98 -7.48
C THR A 120 -19.48 -11.13 -8.41
N GLN A 121 -20.34 -11.45 -9.40
CA GLN A 121 -20.05 -12.47 -10.40
C GLN A 121 -18.99 -12.00 -11.39
N ALA A 122 -19.07 -10.77 -11.87
CA ALA A 122 -18.06 -10.20 -12.76
C ALA A 122 -16.68 -10.11 -12.08
N ALA A 123 -16.65 -9.74 -10.80
CA ALA A 123 -15.41 -9.75 -10.00
C ALA A 123 -14.84 -11.17 -9.86
N SER A 124 -15.68 -12.16 -9.61
CA SER A 124 -15.30 -13.57 -9.57
C SER A 124 -14.78 -14.07 -10.92
N ASP A 125 -15.47 -13.72 -12.02
CA ASP A 125 -15.06 -14.11 -13.37
C ASP A 125 -13.71 -13.48 -13.77
N ILE A 126 -13.46 -12.24 -13.36
CA ILE A 126 -12.16 -11.57 -13.53
C ILE A 126 -11.08 -12.31 -12.74
N ALA A 127 -11.33 -12.62 -11.48
CA ALA A 127 -10.41 -13.35 -10.62
C ALA A 127 -10.10 -14.76 -11.15
N LEU A 128 -11.10 -15.46 -11.69
CA LEU A 128 -10.95 -16.80 -12.26
C LEU A 128 -10.36 -16.79 -13.67
N GLY A 129 -10.62 -15.74 -14.45
CA GLY A 129 -10.12 -15.60 -15.83
C GLY A 129 -8.67 -15.16 -15.94
N ASN A 130 -8.13 -14.65 -14.86
CA ASN A 130 -6.74 -14.26 -14.74
C ASN A 130 -6.16 -15.00 -13.52
N PRO A 131 -5.69 -16.24 -13.69
CA PRO A 131 -5.15 -16.98 -12.56
C PRO A 131 -4.06 -16.13 -11.93
N PRO A 132 -4.16 -15.84 -10.63
CA PRO A 132 -3.15 -15.08 -9.94
C PRO A 132 -1.80 -15.76 -10.11
N SER A 133 -0.73 -15.00 -10.21
CA SER A 133 0.64 -15.52 -10.14
C SER A 133 0.81 -16.37 -8.86
N GLU A 134 1.82 -17.21 -8.81
CA GLU A 134 2.08 -18.01 -7.61
C GLU A 134 2.28 -17.10 -6.39
N ASP A 135 2.96 -15.97 -6.58
CA ASP A 135 3.17 -14.94 -5.56
C ASP A 135 1.83 -14.29 -5.12
N GLU A 136 0.90 -13.99 -6.06
CA GLU A 136 -0.43 -13.47 -5.73
C GLU A 136 -1.32 -14.51 -5.04
N ARG A 137 -1.15 -15.81 -5.32
CA ARG A 137 -1.84 -16.89 -4.60
C ARG A 137 -1.31 -17.04 -3.19
N GLU A 138 0.01 -17.06 -3.00
CA GLU A 138 0.64 -17.05 -1.68
C GLU A 138 0.18 -15.84 -0.88
N LEU A 139 0.03 -14.67 -1.55
CA LEU A 139 -0.48 -13.43 -0.99
C LEU A 139 -1.94 -13.56 -0.55
N THR A 140 -2.78 -14.12 -1.41
CA THR A 140 -4.21 -14.30 -1.15
C THR A 140 -4.43 -15.34 -0.06
N ASP A 141 -3.67 -16.42 -0.08
CA ASP A 141 -3.74 -17.47 0.95
C ASP A 141 -3.23 -16.95 2.30
N ALA A 142 -2.20 -16.12 2.31
CA ALA A 142 -1.73 -15.45 3.52
C ALA A 142 -2.75 -14.45 4.09
N LYS A 143 -3.49 -13.74 3.22
CA LYS A 143 -4.57 -12.82 3.64
C LYS A 143 -5.87 -13.54 4.01
N GLY A 144 -6.16 -14.68 3.39
CA GLY A 144 -7.38 -15.48 3.64
C GLY A 144 -7.24 -16.49 4.78
N GLY A 145 -6.04 -16.81 5.21
CA GLY A 145 -5.78 -17.62 6.39
C GLY A 145 -6.13 -16.83 7.65
N ALA A 146 -7.03 -17.38 8.46
CA ALA A 146 -7.60 -16.85 9.69
C ALA A 146 -6.90 -15.60 10.25
N ALA A 147 -7.62 -14.52 10.33
CA ALA A 147 -7.21 -13.18 10.74
C ALA A 147 -6.56 -13.05 12.14
N ALA A 148 -6.08 -14.14 12.72
CA ALA A 148 -5.65 -14.15 14.10
C ALA A 148 -4.15 -13.93 14.30
N ASP A 149 -3.31 -14.27 13.31
CA ASP A 149 -1.88 -14.20 13.53
C ASP A 149 -1.16 -13.73 12.26
N PHE A 150 -1.23 -12.43 11.99
CA PHE A 150 -0.15 -11.84 11.21
C PHE A 150 1.15 -12.17 11.93
N PRO A 151 2.18 -12.65 11.21
CA PRO A 151 3.44 -12.97 11.84
C PRO A 151 3.96 -11.71 12.51
N THR A 152 3.82 -11.68 13.81
CA THR A 152 4.42 -10.65 14.64
C THR A 152 5.93 -10.71 14.44
N VAL A 153 6.54 -9.56 14.34
CA VAL A 153 8.00 -9.47 14.37
C VAL A 153 8.53 -10.21 15.61
N LEU A 154 9.62 -10.95 15.47
CA LEU A 154 10.33 -11.50 16.61
C LEU A 154 10.92 -10.35 17.43
N GLY A 155 10.22 -9.92 18.47
CA GLY A 155 10.57 -8.79 19.31
C GLY A 155 9.39 -7.89 19.62
N ASP A 156 9.67 -6.71 20.14
CA ASP A 156 8.66 -5.67 20.42
C ASP A 156 8.58 -4.72 19.23
N GLU A 157 7.50 -4.78 18.46
CA GLU A 157 7.25 -3.91 17.30
C GLU A 157 7.18 -2.42 17.68
N ASN A 158 6.76 -2.11 18.89
CA ASN A 158 6.71 -0.72 19.38
C ASN A 158 8.09 -0.18 19.79
N ASN A 159 9.11 -1.03 19.79
CA ASN A 159 10.48 -0.66 20.13
C ASN A 159 11.38 -0.69 18.88
N ILE A 160 11.66 0.47 18.31
CA ILE A 160 12.47 0.60 17.09
C ILE A 160 13.90 0.03 17.25
N ALA A 161 14.43 -0.03 18.47
CA ALA A 161 15.73 -0.65 18.72
C ALA A 161 15.68 -2.17 18.62
N ALA A 162 14.53 -2.79 18.94
CA ALA A 162 14.29 -4.21 18.78
C ALA A 162 13.86 -4.56 17.35
N SER A 163 12.86 -3.86 16.82
CA SER A 163 12.28 -4.10 15.49
C SER A 163 13.18 -3.67 14.34
N ARG A 164 14.08 -2.72 14.58
CA ARG A 164 14.98 -2.15 13.59
C ARG A 164 14.26 -1.39 12.47
N TRP A 165 15.01 -0.50 11.82
CA TRP A 165 14.57 0.31 10.68
C TRP A 165 15.68 0.44 9.65
N ALA A 166 15.31 0.47 8.37
CA ALA A 166 16.23 0.84 7.30
C ALA A 166 15.50 1.56 6.15
N VAL A 167 16.25 2.41 5.43
CA VAL A 167 15.83 2.88 4.12
C VAL A 167 16.21 1.85 3.07
N VAL A 168 15.30 1.57 2.12
CA VAL A 168 15.55 0.77 0.92
C VAL A 168 15.65 1.74 -0.25
N ILE A 169 16.76 1.72 -0.96
CA ILE A 169 17.02 2.61 -2.10
C ILE A 169 17.49 1.81 -3.31
N ASN A 170 17.05 2.19 -4.50
CA ASN A 170 17.49 1.51 -5.71
C ASN A 170 18.99 1.76 -5.96
N GLY A 171 19.73 0.70 -6.30
CA GLY A 171 21.19 0.76 -6.47
C GLY A 171 21.67 1.68 -7.59
N VAL A 172 20.84 1.94 -8.60
CA VAL A 172 21.18 2.88 -9.71
C VAL A 172 20.66 4.30 -9.47
N GLU A 173 19.98 4.54 -8.32
CA GLU A 173 19.59 5.88 -7.92
C GLU A 173 20.81 6.75 -7.61
N ASP A 174 20.71 8.06 -7.90
CA ASP A 174 21.77 9.02 -7.57
C ASP A 174 21.93 9.15 -6.06
N THR A 175 23.18 9.21 -5.60
CA THR A 175 23.50 9.42 -4.18
C THR A 175 22.95 10.72 -3.59
N ALA A 176 22.53 11.67 -4.42
CA ALA A 176 21.86 12.88 -3.97
C ALA A 176 20.57 12.59 -3.19
N LEU A 177 19.82 11.51 -3.54
CA LEU A 177 18.66 11.08 -2.79
C LEU A 177 19.05 10.54 -1.41
N LEU A 178 20.09 9.71 -1.33
CA LEU A 178 20.63 9.22 -0.06
C LEU A 178 21.14 10.37 0.82
N LYS A 179 21.81 11.35 0.22
CA LYS A 179 22.27 12.57 0.90
C LYS A 179 21.09 13.36 1.48
N ALA A 180 20.02 13.51 0.74
CA ALA A 180 18.82 14.22 1.20
C ALA A 180 18.17 13.56 2.42
N LEU A 181 18.26 12.23 2.54
CA LEU A 181 17.72 11.45 3.66
C LEU A 181 18.69 11.31 4.85
N THR A 182 19.92 11.80 4.74
CA THR A 182 20.95 11.67 5.79
C THR A 182 20.47 12.10 7.17
N PRO A 183 19.75 13.23 7.38
CA PRO A 183 19.26 13.62 8.71
C PRO A 183 18.38 12.55 9.36
N LEU A 184 17.47 11.96 8.59
CA LEU A 184 16.57 10.91 9.07
C LEU A 184 17.32 9.61 9.36
N ILE A 185 18.25 9.21 8.49
CA ILE A 185 19.06 7.99 8.68
C ILE A 185 19.89 8.11 9.96
N LEU A 186 20.52 9.24 10.20
CA LEU A 186 21.30 9.47 11.43
C LEU A 186 20.42 9.42 12.69
N LYS A 187 19.22 10.01 12.64
CA LYS A 187 18.25 9.92 13.75
C LYS A 187 17.83 8.47 14.01
N ARG A 188 17.56 7.69 12.97
CA ARG A 188 17.23 6.26 13.10
C ARG A 188 18.40 5.42 13.59
N CYS A 189 19.65 5.79 13.30
CA CYS A 189 20.81 5.16 13.94
C CYS A 189 20.83 5.43 15.45
N GLU A 190 20.59 6.68 15.85
CA GLU A 190 20.48 7.06 17.26
C GLU A 190 19.39 6.24 17.98
N ASP A 191 18.18 6.15 17.40
CA ASP A 191 17.04 5.43 17.95
C ASP A 191 17.30 3.92 18.12
N GLN A 192 18.10 3.35 17.23
CA GLN A 192 18.44 1.92 17.24
C GLN A 192 19.71 1.61 18.05
N GLY A 193 20.36 2.60 18.62
CA GLY A 193 21.65 2.43 19.31
C GLY A 193 22.78 2.01 18.35
N LEU A 194 22.68 2.36 17.07
CA LEU A 194 23.72 2.10 16.07
C LEU A 194 24.74 3.27 16.05
N PRO A 195 26.00 2.98 15.71
CA PRO A 195 26.97 4.05 15.50
C PRO A 195 26.53 4.93 14.33
N ALA A 196 26.80 6.22 14.41
CA ALA A 196 26.53 7.14 13.31
C ALA A 196 27.38 6.75 12.09
N PRO A 197 26.77 6.38 10.95
CA PRO A 197 27.51 6.02 9.75
C PRO A 197 28.13 7.26 9.11
N ALA A 198 29.27 7.09 8.45
CA ALA A 198 29.88 8.12 7.61
C ALA A 198 29.12 8.23 6.28
N LEU A 199 27.99 8.93 6.28
CA LEU A 199 27.21 9.28 5.09
C LEU A 199 27.75 10.59 4.50
N ASP A 200 28.93 10.53 3.95
CA ASP A 200 29.69 11.65 3.41
C ASP A 200 30.38 11.28 2.08
N ASP A 201 31.13 12.23 1.52
CA ASP A 201 31.95 12.01 0.33
C ASP A 201 31.12 11.46 -0.87
N PHE A 202 29.88 11.96 -1.03
CA PHE A 202 29.07 11.70 -2.21
C PHE A 202 29.61 12.46 -3.42
N ARG A 203 29.73 11.78 -4.55
CA ARG A 203 30.24 12.38 -5.79
C ARG A 203 29.08 12.68 -6.74
N PRO A 204 29.11 13.81 -7.46
CA PRO A 204 28.09 14.11 -8.46
C PRO A 204 27.96 13.00 -9.50
N GLY A 205 26.73 12.54 -9.77
CA GLY A 205 26.44 11.46 -10.72
C GLY A 205 26.88 10.07 -10.26
N GLU A 206 27.31 9.89 -9.01
CA GLU A 206 27.59 8.58 -8.43
C GLU A 206 26.29 7.90 -8.01
N THR A 207 26.11 6.64 -8.42
CA THR A 207 24.95 5.85 -7.98
C THR A 207 25.15 5.31 -6.57
N CYS A 208 24.05 5.00 -5.89
CA CYS A 208 24.09 4.41 -4.54
C CYS A 208 24.94 3.13 -4.50
N LEU A 209 24.80 2.26 -5.51
CA LEU A 209 25.60 1.04 -5.61
C LEU A 209 27.10 1.32 -5.79
N GLN A 210 27.47 2.30 -6.61
CA GLN A 210 28.86 2.72 -6.80
C GLN A 210 29.46 3.28 -5.51
N TRP A 211 28.68 4.08 -4.76
CA TRP A 211 29.09 4.60 -3.46
C TRP A 211 29.34 3.46 -2.48
N PHE A 212 28.42 2.47 -2.37
CA PHE A 212 28.58 1.28 -1.53
C PHE A 212 29.88 0.53 -1.87
N GLN A 213 30.12 0.29 -3.17
CA GLN A 213 31.33 -0.39 -3.63
C GLN A 213 32.60 0.39 -3.25
N ARG A 214 32.60 1.69 -3.47
CA ARG A 214 33.74 2.56 -3.15
C ARG A 214 34.01 2.67 -1.65
N LYS A 215 32.97 2.68 -0.84
CA LYS A 215 33.10 2.68 0.64
C LYS A 215 33.37 1.28 1.21
N GLY A 216 33.43 0.24 0.39
CA GLY A 216 33.65 -1.14 0.84
C GLY A 216 32.50 -1.69 1.70
N VAL A 217 31.29 -1.15 1.54
CA VAL A 217 30.09 -1.61 2.25
C VAL A 217 29.52 -2.81 1.51
N ASP A 218 29.29 -3.91 2.22
CA ASP A 218 28.64 -5.09 1.65
C ASP A 218 27.15 -4.81 1.42
N ARG A 219 26.76 -4.71 0.16
CA ARG A 219 25.38 -4.44 -0.25
C ARG A 219 24.36 -5.48 0.22
N ASN A 220 24.80 -6.70 0.53
CA ASN A 220 23.94 -7.81 0.96
C ASN A 220 23.79 -7.88 2.49
N ALA A 221 24.69 -7.27 3.24
CA ALA A 221 24.66 -7.29 4.70
C ALA A 221 25.14 -5.96 5.31
N PRO A 222 24.65 -4.80 4.83
CA PRO A 222 25.19 -3.52 5.27
C PRO A 222 25.00 -3.30 6.77
N LEU A 223 23.82 -3.64 7.29
CA LEU A 223 23.48 -3.45 8.70
C LEU A 223 24.35 -4.30 9.63
N LYS A 224 24.64 -5.56 9.27
CA LYS A 224 25.46 -6.47 10.07
C LYS A 224 26.93 -6.10 10.11
N LYS A 225 27.48 -5.60 9.00
CA LYS A 225 28.92 -5.33 8.84
C LYS A 225 29.30 -3.90 9.19
N SER A 226 28.48 -2.93 8.85
CA SER A 226 28.80 -1.49 9.00
C SER A 226 27.87 -0.74 9.94
N GLY A 227 26.79 -1.35 10.40
CA GLY A 227 25.74 -0.66 11.17
C GLY A 227 24.92 0.34 10.32
N LEU A 228 25.09 0.33 8.98
CA LEU A 228 24.40 1.25 8.08
C LEU A 228 22.97 0.78 7.81
N PRO A 229 21.92 1.50 8.25
CA PRO A 229 20.53 1.13 8.02
C PRO A 229 20.06 1.56 6.62
N VAL A 230 20.78 1.15 5.58
CA VAL A 230 20.48 1.39 4.17
C VAL A 230 20.59 0.08 3.43
N LEU A 231 19.52 -0.36 2.80
CA LEU A 231 19.45 -1.57 2.00
C LEU A 231 19.37 -1.19 0.51
N ILE A 232 20.15 -1.87 -0.31
CA ILE A 232 20.15 -1.65 -1.76
C ILE A 232 19.16 -2.60 -2.43
N TYR A 233 18.19 -2.04 -3.14
CA TYR A 233 17.34 -2.75 -4.08
C TYR A 233 18.01 -2.78 -5.47
N MET A 234 18.02 -3.93 -6.11
CA MET A 234 18.61 -4.07 -7.46
C MET A 234 17.50 -3.93 -8.53
N PRO A 235 17.74 -3.20 -9.64
CA PRO A 235 16.75 -3.04 -10.70
C PRO A 235 16.18 -4.37 -11.20
N GLY A 236 14.83 -4.48 -11.20
CA GLY A 236 14.12 -5.68 -11.63
C GLY A 236 14.11 -6.84 -10.62
N GLU A 237 14.61 -6.64 -9.43
CA GLU A 237 14.59 -7.64 -8.35
C GLU A 237 13.16 -7.80 -7.79
N THR A 238 12.70 -9.04 -7.60
CA THR A 238 11.46 -9.31 -6.85
C THR A 238 11.68 -9.12 -5.36
N ALA A 239 10.61 -8.95 -4.58
CA ALA A 239 10.70 -8.87 -3.12
C ALA A 239 11.38 -10.12 -2.54
N LYS A 240 11.04 -11.30 -3.04
CA LYS A 240 11.65 -12.58 -2.65
C LYS A 240 13.16 -12.64 -2.93
N ALA A 241 13.59 -12.17 -4.11
CA ALA A 241 15.01 -12.09 -4.45
C ALA A 241 15.76 -11.10 -3.55
N PHE A 242 15.16 -9.93 -3.29
CA PHE A 242 15.66 -8.93 -2.36
C PHE A 242 15.85 -9.51 -0.94
N LEU A 243 14.84 -10.17 -0.39
CA LEU A 243 14.88 -10.79 0.92
C LEU A 243 15.96 -11.87 1.02
N ARG A 244 16.01 -12.80 0.04
CA ARG A 244 17.04 -13.85 -0.01
C ARG A 244 18.45 -13.28 -0.05
N ARG A 245 18.69 -12.23 -0.83
CA ARG A 245 19.98 -11.58 -0.92
C ARG A 245 20.42 -10.97 0.41
N HIS A 246 19.49 -10.58 1.26
CA HIS A 246 19.73 -10.12 2.63
C HIS A 246 19.68 -11.22 3.69
N GLY A 247 19.59 -12.50 3.28
CA GLY A 247 19.64 -13.65 4.17
C GLY A 247 18.31 -13.99 4.84
N VAL A 248 17.19 -13.56 4.27
CA VAL A 248 15.83 -13.91 4.71
C VAL A 248 15.23 -14.89 3.71
N GLU A 249 14.91 -16.11 4.16
CA GLU A 249 14.41 -17.20 3.30
C GLU A 249 12.93 -17.52 3.52
N ASN A 250 12.35 -16.98 4.58
CA ASN A 250 10.97 -17.22 4.96
C ASN A 250 10.28 -15.91 5.39
N THR A 251 8.99 -16.00 5.60
CA THR A 251 8.13 -14.86 5.97
C THR A 251 8.18 -14.47 7.44
N LEU A 252 8.94 -15.21 8.27
CA LEU A 252 9.13 -14.83 9.67
C LEU A 252 10.08 -13.64 9.76
N VAL A 253 9.57 -12.51 10.23
CA VAL A 253 10.35 -11.29 10.37
C VAL A 253 11.24 -11.36 11.60
N ASP A 254 12.53 -11.56 11.36
CA ASP A 254 13.58 -11.57 12.39
C ASP A 254 14.53 -10.38 12.14
N PRO A 255 14.38 -9.25 12.84
CA PRO A 255 15.21 -8.07 12.64
C PRO A 255 16.71 -8.31 12.88
N SER A 256 17.08 -9.40 13.56
CA SER A 256 18.48 -9.80 13.78
C SER A 256 19.13 -10.40 12.53
N ARG A 257 18.35 -10.82 11.54
CA ARG A 257 18.84 -11.54 10.36
C ARG A 257 19.22 -10.68 9.15
N GLY A 258 19.08 -9.37 9.23
CA GLY A 258 19.62 -8.48 8.20
C GLY A 258 18.60 -7.63 7.45
N VAL A 259 17.29 -7.95 7.52
CA VAL A 259 16.21 -7.06 7.08
C VAL A 259 15.44 -6.59 8.30
N PRO A 260 15.48 -5.28 8.62
CA PRO A 260 14.69 -4.69 9.70
C PRO A 260 13.18 -4.85 9.47
N PHE A 261 12.39 -4.80 10.55
CA PHE A 261 10.94 -4.83 10.41
C PHE A 261 10.40 -3.58 9.71
N TYR A 262 10.90 -2.38 10.06
CA TYR A 262 10.47 -1.14 9.43
C TYR A 262 11.32 -0.81 8.22
N LEU A 263 10.69 -0.72 7.04
CA LEU A 263 11.32 -0.42 5.77
C LEU A 263 10.76 0.86 5.17
N LEU A 264 11.62 1.82 4.86
CA LEU A 264 11.27 3.02 4.12
C LEU A 264 11.77 2.90 2.69
N LEU A 265 10.88 2.62 1.75
CA LEU A 265 11.21 2.61 0.32
C LEU A 265 11.40 4.05 -0.15
N ALA A 266 12.62 4.43 -0.55
CA ALA A 266 12.90 5.78 -1.03
C ALA A 266 12.94 5.80 -2.56
N GLY A 267 12.09 6.66 -3.16
CA GLY A 267 12.07 6.87 -4.59
C GLY A 267 10.78 6.48 -5.30
N ARG A 268 10.83 6.57 -6.60
CA ARG A 268 9.67 6.42 -7.51
C ARG A 268 9.18 4.97 -7.56
N PRO A 269 7.87 4.76 -7.81
CA PRO A 269 7.31 3.43 -7.98
C PRO A 269 7.43 2.88 -9.41
N GLY A 270 7.92 3.67 -10.36
CA GLY A 270 8.08 3.27 -11.75
C GLY A 270 8.95 4.21 -12.55
N PRO A 271 9.25 3.84 -13.81
CA PRO A 271 10.05 4.64 -14.71
C PRO A 271 9.30 5.88 -15.18
N THR A 272 10.00 6.99 -15.38
CA THR A 272 9.44 8.22 -15.98
C THR A 272 9.93 8.45 -17.42
N ALA A 273 10.90 7.67 -17.88
CA ALA A 273 11.44 7.73 -19.24
C ALA A 273 11.88 6.33 -19.70
N PRO A 274 11.95 6.08 -21.02
CA PRO A 274 12.48 4.83 -21.56
C PRO A 274 13.89 4.54 -21.04
N GLY A 275 14.11 3.31 -20.55
CA GLY A 275 15.40 2.89 -20.00
C GLY A 275 15.70 3.34 -18.57
N ASP A 276 14.80 4.09 -17.95
CA ASP A 276 14.90 4.43 -16.53
C ASP A 276 14.77 3.15 -15.69
N LYS A 277 15.74 2.94 -14.79
CA LYS A 277 15.78 1.79 -13.86
C LYS A 277 15.85 2.22 -12.39
N ALA A 278 15.83 3.54 -12.13
CA ALA A 278 15.95 4.11 -10.80
C ALA A 278 14.57 4.19 -10.11
N PHE A 279 13.94 3.04 -9.85
CA PHE A 279 12.65 2.95 -9.16
C PHE A 279 12.52 1.62 -8.40
N ILE A 280 11.58 1.57 -7.46
CA ILE A 280 11.18 0.36 -6.74
C ILE A 280 9.69 0.17 -7.00
N PRO A 281 9.24 -0.87 -7.73
CA PRO A 281 7.85 -1.08 -8.11
C PRO A 281 6.88 -1.08 -6.92
N PHE A 282 5.61 -0.72 -7.14
CA PHE A 282 4.55 -0.91 -6.15
C PHE A 282 4.37 -2.38 -5.77
N GLY A 283 4.49 -3.31 -6.75
CA GLY A 283 4.38 -4.75 -6.49
C GLY A 283 5.36 -5.21 -5.41
N VAL A 284 6.61 -4.77 -5.47
CA VAL A 284 7.61 -5.07 -4.42
C VAL A 284 7.19 -4.51 -3.05
N GLN A 285 6.58 -3.32 -3.02
CA GLN A 285 6.04 -2.76 -1.78
C GLN A 285 4.91 -3.62 -1.22
N TYR A 286 3.95 -4.03 -2.06
CA TYR A 286 2.81 -4.86 -1.64
C TYR A 286 3.26 -6.21 -1.07
N GLU A 287 4.20 -6.88 -1.75
CA GLU A 287 4.74 -8.15 -1.27
C GLU A 287 5.47 -8.00 0.09
N LEU A 288 6.24 -6.94 0.26
CA LEU A 288 6.92 -6.67 1.53
C LEU A 288 5.95 -6.28 2.64
N ASP A 289 4.91 -5.49 2.33
CA ASP A 289 3.94 -4.96 3.31
C ASP A 289 3.04 -6.03 3.94
N LEU A 290 3.07 -7.24 3.42
CA LEU A 290 2.38 -8.37 4.04
C LEU A 290 2.97 -8.79 5.39
N PHE A 291 4.29 -8.62 5.57
CA PHE A 291 5.04 -9.13 6.71
C PHE A 291 5.92 -8.08 7.37
N TRP A 292 6.17 -6.97 6.73
CA TRP A 292 7.02 -5.86 7.19
C TRP A 292 6.20 -4.58 7.32
N GLY A 293 6.58 -3.71 8.24
CA GLY A 293 6.05 -2.35 8.30
C GLY A 293 6.70 -1.50 7.21
N VAL A 294 6.02 -1.36 6.06
CA VAL A 294 6.59 -0.71 4.87
C VAL A 294 5.95 0.65 4.64
N GLY A 295 6.78 1.68 4.50
CA GLY A 295 6.37 2.99 4.02
C GLY A 295 7.12 3.38 2.76
N ARG A 296 6.53 4.25 1.94
CA ARG A 296 7.21 4.85 0.78
C ARG A 296 7.38 6.34 0.97
N LEU A 297 8.56 6.83 0.63
CA LEU A 297 8.83 8.26 0.52
C LEU A 297 9.19 8.58 -0.93
N CYS A 298 8.35 9.39 -1.57
CA CYS A 298 8.53 9.81 -2.94
C CYS A 298 8.03 11.24 -3.10
N PHE A 299 8.94 12.15 -3.41
CA PHE A 299 8.64 13.54 -3.75
C PHE A 299 9.08 13.80 -5.17
N THR A 300 8.13 14.16 -6.03
CA THR A 300 8.38 14.37 -7.45
C THR A 300 7.70 15.63 -7.95
N ASP A 301 8.35 16.29 -8.87
CA ASP A 301 7.73 17.33 -9.69
C ASP A 301 6.65 16.69 -10.58
N PRO A 302 5.39 17.14 -10.53
CA PRO A 302 4.29 16.52 -11.26
C PRO A 302 4.38 16.71 -12.79
N GLN A 303 5.20 17.63 -13.28
CA GLN A 303 5.35 17.88 -14.72
C GLN A 303 6.42 16.98 -15.34
N THR A 304 7.50 16.75 -14.61
CA THR A 304 8.68 16.03 -15.12
C THR A 304 8.83 14.63 -14.55
N GLY A 305 8.18 14.32 -13.41
CA GLY A 305 8.40 13.11 -12.65
C GLY A 305 9.79 13.01 -12.00
N ALA A 306 10.60 14.07 -12.08
CA ALA A 306 11.91 14.11 -11.46
C ALA A 306 11.80 14.23 -9.92
N HIS A 307 12.80 13.72 -9.20
CA HIS A 307 12.87 13.86 -7.75
C HIS A 307 13.02 15.32 -7.32
N ASP A 308 12.20 15.74 -6.37
CA ASP A 308 12.41 16.99 -5.61
C ASP A 308 13.28 16.70 -4.38
N LEU A 309 14.60 16.76 -4.56
CA LEU A 309 15.58 16.49 -3.50
C LEU A 309 15.45 17.45 -2.31
N ALA A 310 15.02 18.70 -2.55
CA ALA A 310 14.79 19.67 -1.48
C ALA A 310 13.60 19.24 -0.60
N ALA A 311 12.56 18.67 -1.21
CA ALA A 311 11.41 18.11 -0.49
C ALA A 311 11.81 16.92 0.39
N TYR A 312 12.65 16.00 -0.09
CA TYR A 312 13.18 14.91 0.74
C TYR A 312 13.97 15.43 1.95
N THR A 313 14.86 16.40 1.74
CA THR A 313 15.63 17.02 2.83
C THR A 313 14.70 17.68 3.85
N ARG A 314 13.76 18.48 3.37
CA ARG A 314 12.79 19.17 4.23
C ARG A 314 11.97 18.20 5.07
N TYR A 315 11.46 17.11 4.46
CA TYR A 315 10.74 16.08 5.19
C TYR A 315 11.61 15.42 6.27
N ALA A 316 12.83 15.00 5.90
CA ALA A 316 13.76 14.38 6.85
C ALA A 316 14.06 15.28 8.05
N GLU A 317 14.33 16.56 7.82
CA GLU A 317 14.58 17.55 8.87
C GLU A 317 13.33 17.81 9.73
N GLN A 318 12.15 17.91 9.13
CA GLN A 318 10.89 18.13 9.86
C GLN A 318 10.54 16.96 10.79
N VAL A 319 10.67 15.72 10.32
CA VAL A 319 10.41 14.53 11.15
C VAL A 319 11.39 14.50 12.33
N VAL A 320 12.68 14.68 12.07
CA VAL A 320 13.71 14.72 13.12
C VAL A 320 13.43 15.85 14.13
N ALA A 321 13.07 17.02 13.65
CA ALA A 321 12.75 18.16 14.53
C ALA A 321 11.49 17.89 15.36
N TYR A 322 10.47 17.23 14.79
CA TYR A 322 9.25 16.86 15.51
C TYR A 322 9.56 15.83 16.62
N GLU A 323 10.27 14.75 16.29
CA GLU A 323 10.58 13.68 17.23
C GLU A 323 11.52 14.09 18.38
N ARG A 324 12.37 15.10 18.17
CA ARG A 324 13.22 15.66 19.21
C ARG A 324 12.49 16.58 20.18
N ARG A 325 11.22 16.88 19.96
CA ARG A 325 10.43 17.71 20.88
C ARG A 325 10.12 16.97 22.17
N ALA A 326 10.19 17.67 23.28
CA ALA A 326 9.85 17.11 24.60
C ALA A 326 8.36 16.73 24.73
N ARG A 327 7.49 17.29 23.91
CA ARG A 327 6.04 17.03 23.90
C ARG A 327 5.50 17.10 22.48
N PRO A 328 4.52 16.22 22.11
CA PRO A 328 3.79 16.35 20.87
C PRO A 328 3.09 17.72 20.75
N THR A 329 2.98 18.25 19.55
CA THR A 329 2.26 19.50 19.28
C THR A 329 0.78 19.28 19.05
N THR A 330 0.39 18.07 18.67
CA THR A 330 -1.00 17.68 18.42
C THR A 330 -1.68 17.21 19.70
N SER A 331 -2.93 17.61 19.89
CA SER A 331 -3.81 16.99 20.90
C SER A 331 -4.25 15.61 20.42
N ARG A 332 -4.59 14.71 21.34
CA ARG A 332 -5.27 13.46 20.99
C ARG A 332 -6.69 13.74 20.49
N HIS A 333 -6.77 14.16 19.24
CA HIS A 333 -7.99 14.51 18.57
C HIS A 333 -8.04 13.83 17.21
N MET A 334 -9.13 13.11 16.92
CA MET A 334 -9.40 12.44 15.65
C MET A 334 -10.55 13.14 14.94
N VAL A 335 -10.40 13.37 13.65
CA VAL A 335 -11.47 13.83 12.77
C VAL A 335 -11.85 12.72 11.80
N CYS A 336 -13.13 12.38 11.79
CA CYS A 336 -13.77 11.51 10.82
C CYS A 336 -14.48 12.40 9.78
N PHE A 337 -14.04 12.32 8.52
CA PHE A 337 -14.56 13.11 7.41
C PHE A 337 -15.14 12.18 6.34
N GLY A 338 -16.43 12.30 6.04
CA GLY A 338 -17.14 11.42 5.10
C GLY A 338 -18.00 12.21 4.11
N VAL A 339 -17.67 12.11 2.83
CA VAL A 339 -18.48 12.67 1.75
C VAL A 339 -19.65 11.74 1.48
N GLN A 340 -20.84 12.31 1.26
CA GLN A 340 -22.07 11.58 0.94
C GLN A 340 -22.82 12.32 -0.16
N ASN A 341 -22.46 12.05 -1.40
CA ASN A 341 -23.11 12.67 -2.54
C ASN A 341 -24.49 12.06 -2.81
N ASN A 342 -25.43 12.88 -3.28
CA ASN A 342 -26.77 12.39 -3.62
C ASN A 342 -26.70 11.37 -4.77
N LEU A 343 -27.47 10.28 -4.64
CA LEU A 343 -27.56 9.20 -5.63
C LEU A 343 -26.23 8.48 -5.92
N ASP A 344 -25.27 8.59 -5.03
CA ASP A 344 -23.97 7.94 -5.14
C ASP A 344 -23.80 6.87 -4.05
N LEU A 345 -23.85 5.61 -4.49
CA LEU A 345 -23.81 4.46 -3.60
C LEU A 345 -22.44 4.33 -2.90
N ALA A 346 -21.34 4.62 -3.59
CA ALA A 346 -20.00 4.45 -3.05
C ALA A 346 -19.74 5.37 -1.85
N THR A 347 -20.01 6.67 -1.99
CA THR A 347 -19.82 7.62 -0.88
C THR A 347 -20.86 7.45 0.23
N LYS A 348 -22.09 7.01 -0.12
CA LYS A 348 -23.08 6.64 0.88
C LYS A 348 -22.59 5.49 1.73
N GLN A 349 -22.16 4.39 1.13
CA GLN A 349 -21.66 3.20 1.83
C GLN A 349 -20.41 3.52 2.66
N SER A 350 -19.41 4.21 2.09
CA SER A 350 -18.20 4.55 2.85
C SER A 350 -18.49 5.49 4.04
N THR A 351 -19.51 6.34 3.96
CA THR A 351 -19.91 7.19 5.08
C THR A 351 -20.74 6.44 6.12
N GLU A 352 -21.75 5.66 5.70
CA GLU A 352 -22.70 4.99 6.60
C GLU A 352 -22.14 3.68 7.19
N ASP A 353 -21.30 2.96 6.44
CA ASP A 353 -20.83 1.63 6.82
C ASP A 353 -19.36 1.59 7.26
N LEU A 354 -18.59 2.69 7.07
CA LEU A 354 -17.20 2.79 7.51
C LEU A 354 -16.98 4.00 8.43
N VAL A 355 -17.12 5.24 7.92
CA VAL A 355 -16.78 6.46 8.68
C VAL A 355 -17.64 6.61 9.95
N THR A 356 -18.94 6.41 9.83
CA THR A 356 -19.89 6.55 10.94
C THR A 356 -19.65 5.48 12.01
N PRO A 357 -19.49 4.18 11.70
CA PRO A 357 -19.12 3.17 12.67
C PRO A 357 -17.78 3.43 13.38
N LEU A 358 -16.75 3.86 12.68
CA LEU A 358 -15.46 4.23 13.29
C LEU A 358 -15.60 5.37 14.31
N TYR A 359 -16.55 6.29 14.07
CA TYR A 359 -16.85 7.37 15.00
C TYR A 359 -17.75 6.96 16.16
N GLN A 360 -18.75 6.11 15.94
CA GLN A 360 -19.78 5.75 16.93
C GLN A 360 -19.46 4.52 17.76
N GLY A 361 -18.55 3.68 17.27
CA GLY A 361 -18.35 2.31 17.74
C GLY A 361 -19.33 1.33 17.11
N ILE A 362 -19.06 0.04 17.30
CA ILE A 362 -19.81 -1.07 16.70
C ILE A 362 -20.30 -1.99 17.80
N ASP A 363 -21.50 -2.54 17.64
CA ASP A 363 -22.09 -3.54 18.52
C ASP A 363 -22.16 -3.10 20.01
N GLY A 364 -22.32 -1.79 20.23
CA GLY A 364 -22.43 -1.22 21.58
C GLY A 364 -21.10 -1.00 22.29
N ASN A 365 -19.97 -1.22 21.61
CA ASN A 365 -18.66 -0.88 22.12
C ASN A 365 -18.32 0.59 21.83
N ASP A 366 -17.55 1.21 22.71
CA ASP A 366 -16.99 2.54 22.46
C ASP A 366 -16.05 2.49 21.25
N PRO A 367 -16.02 3.57 20.44
CA PRO A 367 -15.07 3.66 19.32
C PRO A 367 -13.62 3.50 19.79
N ILE A 368 -12.80 2.82 19.00
CA ILE A 368 -11.38 2.55 19.34
C ILE A 368 -10.61 3.83 19.68
N ALA A 369 -10.88 4.92 18.99
CA ALA A 369 -10.24 6.20 19.27
C ALA A 369 -10.55 6.71 20.69
N GLN A 370 -11.80 6.54 21.17
CA GLN A 370 -12.17 6.90 22.56
C GLN A 370 -11.51 5.97 23.57
N GLN A 371 -11.45 4.67 23.29
CA GLN A 371 -10.76 3.70 24.16
C GLN A 371 -9.28 4.06 24.32
N LEU A 372 -8.66 4.63 23.28
CA LEU A 372 -7.28 5.13 23.28
C LEU A 372 -7.14 6.56 23.82
N GLY A 373 -8.22 7.16 24.33
CA GLY A 373 -8.21 8.50 24.92
C GLY A 373 -8.18 9.65 23.92
N PHE A 374 -8.66 9.42 22.69
CA PHE A 374 -8.86 10.49 21.71
C PHE A 374 -10.24 11.11 21.87
N THR A 375 -10.33 12.42 21.69
CA THR A 375 -11.58 13.10 21.38
C THR A 375 -11.84 12.97 19.88
N GLN A 376 -13.13 12.97 19.48
CA GLN A 376 -13.52 12.78 18.09
C GLN A 376 -14.44 13.89 17.59
N GLU A 377 -14.35 14.18 16.29
CA GLU A 377 -15.33 15.00 15.56
C GLU A 377 -15.76 14.28 14.28
N LEU A 378 -17.04 14.42 13.92
CA LEU A 378 -17.62 13.85 12.70
C LEU A 378 -18.06 14.97 11.75
N TRP A 379 -17.52 14.95 10.54
CA TRP A 379 -17.82 15.87 9.44
C TRP A 379 -18.33 15.08 8.24
N VAL A 380 -19.64 14.93 8.10
CA VAL A 380 -20.25 14.10 7.05
C VAL A 380 -21.29 14.86 6.23
N GLY A 381 -21.54 14.38 5.02
CA GLY A 381 -22.51 14.93 4.10
C GLY A 381 -22.27 16.43 3.89
N LYS A 382 -23.27 17.29 4.09
CA LYS A 382 -23.19 18.74 3.85
C LYS A 382 -22.01 19.45 4.54
N GLN A 383 -21.44 18.84 5.58
CA GLN A 383 -20.27 19.39 6.28
C GLN A 383 -18.95 18.98 5.64
N ALA A 384 -18.93 17.94 4.80
CA ALA A 384 -17.71 17.39 4.21
C ALA A 384 -17.25 18.19 2.97
N THR A 385 -17.19 19.51 3.07
CA THR A 385 -16.75 20.41 1.99
C THR A 385 -15.24 20.62 1.98
N ALA A 386 -14.69 21.00 0.83
CA ALA A 386 -13.27 21.32 0.70
C ALA A 386 -12.86 22.49 1.62
N ALA A 387 -13.74 23.47 1.81
CA ALA A 387 -13.49 24.59 2.71
C ALA A 387 -13.43 24.15 4.18
N ASN A 388 -14.31 23.23 4.60
CA ASN A 388 -14.28 22.69 5.96
C ASN A 388 -13.06 21.79 6.19
N LEU A 389 -12.68 20.99 5.22
CA LEU A 389 -11.44 20.19 5.32
C LEU A 389 -10.22 21.10 5.48
N GLU A 390 -10.15 22.21 4.78
CA GLU A 390 -9.11 23.23 4.96
C GLU A 390 -9.11 23.81 6.38
N GLN A 391 -10.29 24.12 6.97
CA GLN A 391 -10.38 24.60 8.36
C GLN A 391 -9.91 23.55 9.37
N ILE A 392 -10.26 22.27 9.15
CA ILE A 392 -9.81 21.13 9.96
C ILE A 392 -8.28 21.05 9.94
N LEU A 393 -7.70 21.02 8.75
CA LEU A 393 -6.25 20.90 8.57
C LEU A 393 -5.48 22.10 9.12
N ARG A 394 -6.10 23.29 9.14
CA ARG A 394 -5.54 24.49 9.78
C ARG A 394 -5.77 24.56 11.29
N GLY A 395 -6.43 23.56 11.88
CA GLY A 395 -6.77 23.56 13.31
C GLY A 395 -7.74 24.65 13.74
N LYS A 396 -8.60 25.14 12.82
CA LYS A 396 -9.51 26.27 13.06
C LYS A 396 -10.93 25.86 13.46
N THR A 397 -11.14 24.60 13.80
CA THR A 397 -12.44 24.06 14.21
C THR A 397 -12.76 24.23 15.70
N GLY A 398 -11.89 24.89 16.46
CA GLY A 398 -12.06 25.13 17.91
C GLY A 398 -11.42 24.06 18.81
N ARG A 399 -11.04 22.89 18.26
CA ARG A 399 -10.31 21.84 18.99
C ARG A 399 -8.82 21.78 18.64
N GLY A 400 -8.38 22.64 17.77
CA GLY A 400 -7.02 22.65 17.25
C GLY A 400 -6.82 21.61 16.13
N GLN A 401 -5.58 21.36 15.80
CA GLN A 401 -5.20 20.44 14.74
C GLN A 401 -5.39 18.98 15.17
N PRO A 402 -6.01 18.13 14.33
CA PRO A 402 -6.16 16.71 14.64
C PRO A 402 -4.79 15.99 14.61
N ALA A 403 -4.60 15.03 15.50
CA ALA A 403 -3.51 14.07 15.42
C ALA A 403 -3.82 12.95 14.40
N LEU A 404 -5.10 12.67 14.18
CA LEU A 404 -5.56 11.65 13.24
C LEU A 404 -6.71 12.21 12.38
N LEU A 405 -6.56 12.14 11.08
CA LEU A 405 -7.61 12.40 10.09
C LEU A 405 -7.98 11.10 9.39
N PHE A 406 -9.23 10.67 9.47
CA PHE A 406 -9.79 9.62 8.63
C PHE A 406 -10.75 10.25 7.63
N ALA A 407 -10.39 10.26 6.34
CA ALA A 407 -11.17 10.87 5.28
C ALA A 407 -11.63 9.83 4.27
N ALA A 408 -12.94 9.74 4.03
CA ALA A 408 -13.53 8.91 2.99
C ALA A 408 -14.27 9.76 1.96
N SER A 409 -13.88 9.62 0.70
CA SER A 409 -14.51 10.32 -0.43
C SER A 409 -14.20 9.59 -1.73
N HIS A 410 -14.69 10.10 -2.86
CA HIS A 410 -14.11 9.70 -4.14
C HIS A 410 -12.69 10.28 -4.31
N GLY A 411 -11.80 9.49 -4.88
CA GLY A 411 -10.56 9.97 -5.45
C GLY A 411 -10.74 10.39 -6.90
N LEU A 412 -10.19 11.52 -7.28
CA LEU A 412 -10.27 12.05 -8.63
C LEU A 412 -9.40 11.20 -9.58
N GLY A 413 -9.96 10.79 -10.70
CA GLY A 413 -9.27 10.08 -11.76
C GLY A 413 -9.26 10.88 -13.06
N TYR A 414 -8.14 10.88 -13.74
CA TYR A 414 -8.01 11.46 -15.07
C TYR A 414 -7.73 10.39 -16.12
N PRO A 415 -8.05 10.68 -17.37
CA PRO A 415 -7.55 9.92 -18.50
C PRO A 415 -6.00 9.87 -18.50
N ALA A 416 -5.32 8.70 -18.81
CA ALA A 416 -3.86 8.55 -18.70
C ALA A 416 -3.08 9.52 -19.59
N ASP A 417 -3.67 9.99 -20.71
CA ASP A 417 -3.07 11.00 -21.58
C ASP A 417 -3.42 12.44 -21.17
N HIS A 418 -4.18 12.63 -20.09
CA HIS A 418 -4.59 13.95 -19.65
C HIS A 418 -3.42 14.67 -18.96
N PRO A 419 -3.12 15.94 -19.34
CA PRO A 419 -1.96 16.67 -18.80
C PRO A 419 -2.02 16.91 -17.29
N GLU A 420 -3.21 16.96 -16.71
CA GLU A 420 -3.42 17.20 -15.28
C GLU A 420 -3.39 15.94 -14.41
N LEU A 421 -3.25 14.74 -15.02
CA LEU A 421 -3.28 13.48 -14.29
C LEU A 421 -2.25 13.46 -13.16
N ALA A 422 -0.98 13.65 -13.46
CA ALA A 422 0.09 13.55 -12.47
C ALA A 422 -0.05 14.57 -11.33
N ARG A 423 -0.81 15.65 -11.55
CA ARG A 423 -1.02 16.72 -10.59
C ARG A 423 -2.21 16.47 -9.67
N TYR A 424 -3.29 15.92 -10.19
CA TYR A 424 -4.57 15.84 -9.46
C TYR A 424 -5.10 14.43 -9.23
N GLN A 425 -4.44 13.39 -9.78
CA GLN A 425 -4.87 12.00 -9.56
C GLN A 425 -4.92 11.71 -8.05
N GLY A 426 -6.06 11.18 -7.58
CA GLY A 426 -6.28 10.86 -6.18
C GLY A 426 -6.65 12.04 -5.28
N ALA A 427 -6.83 13.26 -5.82
CA ALA A 427 -7.37 14.37 -5.04
C ALA A 427 -8.78 14.03 -4.52
N LEU A 428 -9.12 14.48 -3.30
CA LEU A 428 -10.37 14.13 -2.65
C LEU A 428 -11.53 14.95 -3.23
N VAL A 429 -12.53 14.29 -3.80
CA VAL A 429 -13.76 14.94 -4.26
C VAL A 429 -14.66 15.21 -3.06
N CYS A 430 -14.88 16.47 -2.75
CA CYS A 430 -15.64 16.90 -1.58
C CYS A 430 -17.14 17.04 -1.87
N GLN A 431 -17.91 17.33 -0.84
CA GLN A 431 -19.36 17.52 -0.94
C GLN A 431 -19.78 18.72 -1.82
N ASP A 432 -18.81 19.56 -2.20
CA ASP A 432 -18.98 20.67 -3.14
C ASP A 432 -19.37 20.21 -4.55
N TRP A 433 -19.06 18.96 -4.92
CA TRP A 433 -19.51 18.37 -6.17
C TRP A 433 -21.01 18.05 -6.11
N PRO A 434 -21.81 18.47 -7.11
CA PRO A 434 -23.27 18.34 -7.06
C PRO A 434 -23.81 16.92 -7.24
N GLY A 435 -22.94 15.90 -7.41
CA GLY A 435 -23.34 14.50 -7.60
C GLY A 435 -23.53 14.11 -9.07
N SER A 436 -23.29 15.00 -10.02
CA SER A 436 -23.36 14.72 -11.45
C SER A 436 -22.55 15.72 -12.28
N GLY A 437 -22.14 15.30 -13.48
CA GLY A 437 -21.34 16.10 -14.40
C GLY A 437 -19.86 16.20 -14.01
N ALA A 438 -19.07 16.84 -14.85
CA ALA A 438 -17.63 16.97 -14.67
C ALA A 438 -17.23 17.51 -13.30
N VAL A 439 -16.21 16.94 -12.72
CA VAL A 439 -15.64 17.39 -11.44
C VAL A 439 -14.69 18.56 -11.72
N LYS A 440 -14.96 19.71 -11.10
CA LYS A 440 -14.12 20.89 -11.21
C LYS A 440 -13.14 20.97 -10.06
N LEU A 441 -12.05 21.73 -10.21
CA LEU A 441 -11.05 21.92 -9.14
C LEU A 441 -11.63 22.58 -7.88
N GLU A 442 -12.70 23.37 -7.99
CA GLU A 442 -13.41 23.93 -6.83
C GLU A 442 -14.11 22.86 -5.98
N HIS A 443 -14.44 21.70 -6.56
CA HIS A 443 -15.10 20.58 -5.90
C HIS A 443 -14.14 19.66 -5.14
N VAL A 444 -12.83 19.84 -5.31
CA VAL A 444 -11.84 18.89 -4.77
C VAL A 444 -10.91 19.52 -3.74
N TYR A 445 -10.39 18.68 -2.86
CA TYR A 445 -9.25 19.02 -2.03
C TYR A 445 -8.00 18.38 -2.63
N ALA A 446 -7.18 19.20 -3.27
CA ALA A 446 -5.94 18.80 -3.95
C ALA A 446 -4.73 19.42 -3.25
N ALA A 447 -3.55 18.98 -3.64
CA ALA A 447 -2.26 19.42 -3.07
C ALA A 447 -2.09 20.94 -3.06
N GLU A 448 -2.56 21.63 -4.08
CA GLU A 448 -2.44 23.10 -4.23
C GLU A 448 -3.23 23.89 -3.18
N ARG A 449 -4.22 23.27 -2.53
CA ARG A 449 -4.94 23.94 -1.42
C ARG A 449 -4.10 23.96 -0.14
N LEU A 450 -3.12 23.07 -0.02
CA LEU A 450 -2.21 23.04 1.11
C LEU A 450 -1.18 24.16 0.99
N SER A 451 -1.52 25.33 1.49
CA SER A 451 -0.60 26.47 1.55
C SER A 451 0.45 26.27 2.66
N SER A 452 1.45 27.15 2.68
CA SER A 452 2.46 27.19 3.77
C SER A 452 1.85 27.49 5.14
N GLU A 453 0.61 27.99 5.19
CA GLU A 453 -0.13 28.24 6.43
C GLU A 453 -0.86 26.98 6.94
N THR A 454 -1.08 25.99 6.09
CA THR A 454 -1.73 24.72 6.43
C THR A 454 -0.69 23.76 6.99
N ARG A 455 -0.28 23.99 8.23
CA ARG A 455 0.67 23.11 8.89
C ARG A 455 -0.06 21.97 9.59
N VAL A 456 0.33 20.73 9.26
CA VAL A 456 -0.26 19.50 9.80
C VAL A 456 0.78 18.69 10.61
N GLU A 457 1.58 19.41 11.38
CA GLU A 457 2.68 18.80 12.16
C GLU A 457 2.18 17.75 13.15
N GLY A 458 2.72 16.53 13.03
CA GLY A 458 2.39 15.43 13.93
C GLY A 458 1.10 14.69 13.59
N MET A 459 0.42 15.04 12.50
CA MET A 459 -0.80 14.37 12.04
C MET A 459 -0.47 13.09 11.29
N ILE A 460 -1.33 12.09 11.46
CA ILE A 460 -1.44 10.92 10.58
C ILE A 460 -2.76 11.05 9.83
N ALA A 461 -2.74 10.86 8.51
CA ALA A 461 -3.95 10.89 7.68
C ALA A 461 -4.20 9.53 7.05
N PHE A 462 -5.45 9.07 7.08
CA PHE A 462 -5.94 7.94 6.30
C PHE A 462 -6.90 8.45 5.22
N LEU A 463 -6.60 8.19 3.95
CA LEU A 463 -7.37 8.63 2.78
C LEU A 463 -8.05 7.41 2.14
N PHE A 464 -9.30 7.16 2.48
CA PHE A 464 -10.12 6.15 1.82
C PHE A 464 -10.69 6.73 0.53
N ALA A 465 -9.92 6.64 -0.54
CA ALA A 465 -10.26 7.17 -1.86
C ALA A 465 -9.43 6.45 -2.93
N CYS A 466 -9.99 6.20 -4.10
CA CYS A 466 -9.23 5.64 -5.22
C CYS A 466 -8.04 6.54 -5.54
N TYR A 467 -6.87 5.93 -5.73
CA TYR A 467 -5.62 6.65 -6.02
C TYR A 467 -5.17 7.64 -4.93
N GLY A 468 -5.78 7.59 -3.74
CA GLY A 468 -5.48 8.55 -2.66
C GLY A 468 -4.02 8.58 -2.22
N ALA A 469 -3.27 7.49 -2.40
CA ALA A 469 -1.82 7.45 -2.17
C ALA A 469 -1.01 7.34 -3.47
N GLY A 470 -1.59 6.91 -4.58
CA GLY A 470 -0.87 6.74 -5.83
C GLY A 470 -1.70 6.04 -6.90
N CYS A 471 -1.12 5.88 -8.08
CA CYS A 471 -1.77 5.24 -9.22
C CYS A 471 -0.75 4.33 -9.92
N PRO A 472 -1.10 3.04 -10.16
CA PRO A 472 -0.30 2.17 -11.02
C PRO A 472 -0.44 2.61 -12.49
N GLN A 473 0.39 2.09 -13.36
CA GLN A 473 0.27 2.35 -14.79
C GLN A 473 -0.88 1.58 -15.41
N GLU A 474 -1.06 0.35 -14.98
CA GLU A 474 -2.08 -0.58 -15.50
C GLU A 474 -3.17 -0.81 -14.45
N ASP A 475 -4.39 -1.01 -14.93
CA ASP A 475 -5.55 -1.32 -14.09
C ASP A 475 -5.61 -2.83 -13.81
N ASP A 476 -5.59 -3.21 -12.56
CA ASP A 476 -5.69 -4.61 -12.15
C ASP A 476 -7.11 -5.18 -12.26
N PHE A 477 -8.10 -4.33 -12.48
CA PHE A 477 -9.52 -4.69 -12.46
C PHE A 477 -10.23 -4.52 -13.81
N ASP A 478 -9.62 -3.89 -14.82
CA ASP A 478 -10.24 -3.71 -16.16
C ASP A 478 -9.36 -4.34 -17.25
N PHE A 479 -9.78 -5.52 -17.72
CA PHE A 479 -9.11 -6.27 -18.77
C PHE A 479 -9.91 -6.25 -20.06
N LYS A 480 -9.22 -6.04 -21.16
CA LYS A 480 -9.79 -6.21 -22.50
C LYS A 480 -8.89 -7.14 -23.31
N ASN A 481 -9.45 -8.28 -23.76
CA ASN A 481 -8.68 -9.27 -24.52
C ASN A 481 -7.37 -9.73 -23.82
N GLN A 482 -7.42 -9.96 -22.50
CA GLN A 482 -6.25 -10.30 -21.67
C GLN A 482 -5.19 -9.20 -21.56
N GLN A 483 -5.51 -7.97 -21.93
CA GLN A 483 -4.63 -6.82 -21.73
C GLN A 483 -5.23 -5.91 -20.68
N ARG A 484 -4.43 -5.54 -19.69
CA ARG A 484 -4.78 -4.56 -18.67
C ARG A 484 -4.92 -3.18 -19.31
N LYS A 485 -5.90 -2.42 -18.86
CA LYS A 485 -6.11 -1.04 -19.29
C LYS A 485 -5.02 -0.14 -18.72
N ILE A 486 -4.43 0.69 -19.56
CA ILE A 486 -3.51 1.74 -19.09
C ILE A 486 -4.32 2.88 -18.47
N ILE A 487 -4.04 3.20 -17.20
CA ILE A 487 -4.71 4.23 -16.42
C ILE A 487 -3.82 5.41 -16.02
N ALA A 488 -2.50 5.26 -16.18
CA ALA A 488 -1.54 6.33 -16.00
C ALA A 488 -0.37 6.17 -16.98
N PRO A 489 0.32 7.25 -17.38
CA PRO A 489 1.48 7.16 -18.27
C PRO A 489 2.65 6.40 -17.61
N TYR A 490 2.75 6.43 -16.32
CA TYR A 490 3.72 5.71 -15.48
C TYR A 490 3.15 5.58 -14.05
N PRO A 491 3.63 4.62 -13.24
CA PRO A 491 3.24 4.52 -11.84
C PRO A 491 3.67 5.77 -11.08
N LEU A 492 2.77 6.35 -10.27
CA LEU A 492 3.04 7.59 -9.54
C LEU A 492 2.50 7.57 -8.10
N VAL A 493 3.14 8.31 -7.21
CA VAL A 493 2.60 8.66 -5.90
C VAL A 493 1.77 9.95 -6.04
N ALA A 494 0.56 9.97 -5.49
CA ALA A 494 -0.34 11.11 -5.58
C ALA A 494 0.27 12.38 -4.93
N GLN A 495 -0.08 13.56 -5.45
CA GLN A 495 0.49 14.82 -4.95
C GLN A 495 -0.04 15.22 -3.57
N LEU A 496 -1.30 14.89 -3.25
CA LEU A 496 -1.89 15.25 -1.96
C LEU A 496 -1.13 14.66 -0.76
N PRO A 497 -0.85 13.34 -0.69
CA PRO A 497 -0.01 12.79 0.38
C PRO A 497 1.41 13.36 0.40
N GLN A 498 2.03 13.60 -0.75
CA GLN A 498 3.35 14.24 -0.79
C GLN A 498 3.31 15.61 -0.11
N GLN A 499 2.31 16.42 -0.42
CA GLN A 499 2.18 17.77 0.14
C GLN A 499 1.78 17.76 1.62
N LEU A 500 0.95 16.80 2.07
CA LEU A 500 0.65 16.60 3.50
C LEU A 500 1.93 16.31 4.29
N LEU A 501 2.77 15.40 3.80
CA LEU A 501 4.06 15.09 4.42
C LEU A 501 4.98 16.33 4.46
N LEU A 502 5.03 17.12 3.39
CA LEU A 502 5.82 18.36 3.34
C LEU A 502 5.29 19.47 4.25
N ASN A 503 4.02 19.40 4.63
CA ASN A 503 3.42 20.34 5.58
C ASN A 503 3.45 19.82 7.03
N GLY A 504 4.13 18.68 7.28
CA GLY A 504 4.47 18.18 8.61
C GLY A 504 3.70 16.95 9.07
N ALA A 505 2.86 16.34 8.22
CA ALA A 505 2.28 15.04 8.54
C ALA A 505 3.38 13.99 8.74
N LEU A 506 3.20 13.12 9.72
CA LEU A 506 4.16 12.04 10.01
C LEU A 506 3.98 10.88 9.04
N ALA A 507 2.72 10.57 8.70
CA ALA A 507 2.37 9.52 7.76
C ALA A 507 1.06 9.82 7.04
N VAL A 508 0.93 9.26 5.84
CA VAL A 508 -0.33 9.22 5.09
C VAL A 508 -0.54 7.79 4.62
N LEU A 509 -1.67 7.22 4.98
CA LEU A 509 -2.15 5.93 4.50
C LEU A 509 -3.21 6.19 3.42
N GLY A 510 -3.22 5.38 2.38
CA GLY A 510 -4.21 5.54 1.32
C GLY A 510 -4.05 4.47 0.24
N HIS A 511 -5.04 4.39 -0.62
CA HIS A 511 -5.07 3.39 -1.68
C HIS A 511 -4.20 3.83 -2.87
N VAL A 512 -3.38 2.92 -3.35
CA VAL A 512 -2.57 3.13 -4.57
C VAL A 512 -3.39 2.83 -5.82
N ASP A 513 -4.42 2.01 -5.71
CA ASP A 513 -5.38 1.70 -6.77
C ASP A 513 -6.81 2.02 -6.31
N ARG A 514 -7.73 1.10 -6.45
CA ARG A 514 -9.14 1.27 -6.09
C ARG A 514 -9.36 1.15 -4.58
N ALA A 515 -10.17 2.05 -4.04
CA ALA A 515 -10.73 1.94 -2.69
C ALA A 515 -12.14 1.32 -2.80
N TRP A 516 -12.23 0.03 -2.55
CA TRP A 516 -13.47 -0.73 -2.72
C TRP A 516 -14.33 -0.72 -1.46
N THR A 517 -15.65 -0.55 -1.63
CA THR A 517 -16.62 -0.69 -0.53
C THR A 517 -16.62 -2.10 0.07
N HIS A 518 -16.20 -3.08 -0.71
CA HIS A 518 -16.06 -4.47 -0.25
C HIS A 518 -14.99 -4.66 0.84
N SER A 519 -14.10 -3.69 1.02
CA SER A 519 -13.11 -3.72 2.11
C SER A 519 -13.73 -3.67 3.52
N PHE A 520 -14.95 -3.15 3.66
CA PHE A 520 -15.64 -2.99 4.94
C PHE A 520 -17.09 -3.49 4.92
N ARG A 521 -17.58 -3.93 3.77
CA ARG A 521 -18.94 -4.44 3.59
C ARG A 521 -18.91 -5.75 2.83
N ILE A 522 -19.42 -6.81 3.45
CA ILE A 522 -19.64 -8.11 2.82
C ILE A 522 -21.13 -8.42 2.99
N ASP A 523 -21.84 -8.69 1.89
CA ASP A 523 -23.27 -8.97 1.92
C ASP A 523 -23.58 -10.18 2.80
N GLY A 524 -24.57 -10.01 3.66
CA GLY A 524 -24.98 -11.03 4.63
C GLY A 524 -24.09 -11.15 5.88
N LEU A 525 -23.04 -10.35 6.01
CA LEU A 525 -22.20 -10.25 7.20
C LEU A 525 -22.36 -8.88 7.89
N ALA A 526 -21.96 -8.82 9.17
CA ALA A 526 -21.82 -7.55 9.87
C ALA A 526 -20.77 -6.65 9.19
N LYS A 527 -20.83 -5.33 9.44
CA LYS A 527 -19.83 -4.37 8.94
C LYS A 527 -18.43 -4.78 9.39
N GLN A 528 -17.50 -4.80 8.45
CA GLN A 528 -16.14 -5.29 8.67
C GLN A 528 -15.18 -4.09 8.81
N THR A 529 -15.20 -3.41 9.96
CA THR A 529 -14.33 -2.25 10.18
C THR A 529 -13.04 -2.58 10.92
N GLN A 530 -12.87 -3.80 11.42
CA GLN A 530 -11.72 -4.20 12.24
C GLN A 530 -10.37 -3.93 11.58
N GLY A 531 -10.26 -4.12 10.25
CA GLY A 531 -9.04 -3.79 9.51
C GLY A 531 -8.70 -2.29 9.45
N PHE A 532 -9.64 -1.42 9.84
CA PHE A 532 -9.45 0.03 9.94
C PHE A 532 -9.32 0.50 11.40
N GLU A 533 -9.54 -0.37 12.36
CA GLU A 533 -9.42 -0.11 13.79
C GLU A 533 -8.07 -0.54 14.35
N SER A 534 -7.41 -1.49 13.68
CA SER A 534 -6.06 -1.97 14.01
C SER A 534 -4.97 -1.00 13.56
#